data_fc93513baab498103a4bb05a33585536
#
_entry.id   fc93513baab498103a4bb05a33585536
#
_cell.length_a   1.000
_cell.length_b   1.000
_cell.length_c   1.000
_cell.angle_alpha   90.00
_cell.angle_beta   90.00
_cell.angle_gamma   90.00
#
_symmetry.space_group_name_H-M   'P 1'
#
loop_
_entity.id
_entity.type
_entity.pdbx_description
1 polymer ?
#
loop_
_entity_poly.entity_id
_entity_poly.type
_entity_poly.pdbx_seq_one_letter_code
_entity_poly.pdbx_strand_id
1 'polypeptide(L)'
;MNLLTVENISKSYGELVLFSDISFGINKDQKIALIAKNGSGKTSILNIMAGKDTSETGQVTTRKGIKISFLEQEPDLNPNLTIEETIFATDSVILTVISAYEKAVENPEDTDQYQKAFEAMERHNAWDFETQYKQILFQLQLSKLDAKVSTLSGGQ
;
A
#
# COMPACT_ATOMS: atom_id res chain seq x y z
N MET A 1 1.39 -7.94 -21.00
CA MET A 1 2.33 -6.83 -20.72
C MET A 1 3.05 -7.16 -19.42
N ASN A 2 4.37 -7.35 -19.48
CA ASN A 2 5.17 -7.68 -18.29
C ASN A 2 5.32 -6.43 -17.38
N LEU A 3 5.11 -6.61 -16.09
CA LEU A 3 5.21 -5.56 -15.07
C LEU A 3 6.46 -5.70 -14.21
N LEU A 4 6.83 -6.93 -13.88
CA LEU A 4 7.98 -7.26 -13.05
C LEU A 4 8.59 -8.58 -13.52
N THR A 5 9.91 -8.65 -13.56
CA THR A 5 10.67 -9.85 -13.88
C THR A 5 11.66 -10.13 -12.75
N VAL A 6 11.67 -11.36 -12.30
CA VAL A 6 12.64 -11.93 -11.37
C VAL A 6 13.53 -12.87 -12.17
N GLU A 7 14.85 -12.69 -12.10
CA GLU A 7 15.83 -13.46 -12.88
C GLU A 7 16.90 -14.04 -11.97
N ASN A 8 16.95 -15.36 -11.87
CA ASN A 8 18.00 -16.16 -11.23
C ASN A 8 18.34 -15.70 -9.79
N ILE A 9 17.31 -15.28 -9.01
CA ILE A 9 17.52 -14.85 -7.64
C ILE A 9 17.80 -16.04 -6.71
N SER A 10 18.78 -15.86 -5.82
CA SER A 10 19.08 -16.79 -4.73
C SER A 10 19.21 -16.03 -3.41
N LYS A 11 18.90 -16.68 -2.30
CA LYS A 11 19.03 -16.13 -0.95
C LYS A 11 19.31 -17.22 0.06
N SER A 12 20.25 -16.94 0.96
CA SER A 12 20.56 -17.76 2.13
C SER A 12 20.63 -16.92 3.40
N TYR A 13 20.50 -17.56 4.55
CA TYR A 13 20.81 -17.00 5.86
C TYR A 13 21.84 -17.88 6.54
N GLY A 14 23.09 -17.44 6.56
CA GLY A 14 24.22 -18.25 6.99
C GLY A 14 24.35 -19.50 6.10
N GLU A 15 24.32 -20.67 6.69
CA GLU A 15 24.39 -21.94 5.96
C GLU A 15 23.05 -22.43 5.40
N LEU A 16 21.94 -21.79 5.79
CA LEU A 16 20.60 -22.18 5.36
C LEU A 16 20.25 -21.53 4.02
N VAL A 17 20.24 -22.34 2.94
CA VAL A 17 19.73 -21.88 1.64
C VAL A 17 18.20 -21.84 1.69
N LEU A 18 17.61 -20.66 1.49
CA LEU A 18 16.16 -20.48 1.44
C LEU A 18 15.61 -20.85 0.07
N PHE A 19 16.26 -20.34 -0.97
CA PHE A 19 15.94 -20.65 -2.37
C PHE A 19 17.14 -20.36 -3.27
N SER A 20 17.16 -21.01 -4.42
CA SER A 20 18.24 -20.89 -5.41
C SER A 20 17.64 -20.83 -6.80
N ASP A 21 18.19 -19.92 -7.63
CA ASP A 21 17.95 -19.82 -9.07
C ASP A 21 16.46 -19.66 -9.46
N ILE A 22 15.73 -18.85 -8.71
CA ILE A 22 14.31 -18.61 -8.98
C ILE A 22 14.15 -17.55 -10.07
N SER A 23 13.36 -17.88 -11.10
CA SER A 23 13.03 -16.96 -12.19
C SER A 23 11.55 -17.04 -12.52
N PHE A 24 10.89 -15.89 -12.62
CA PHE A 24 9.50 -15.76 -13.07
C PHE A 24 9.18 -14.31 -13.45
N GLY A 25 8.03 -14.12 -14.13
CA GLY A 25 7.54 -12.79 -14.48
C GLY A 25 6.11 -12.60 -14.05
N ILE A 26 5.77 -11.34 -13.73
CA ILE A 26 4.40 -10.90 -13.40
C ILE A 26 3.88 -10.03 -14.54
N ASN A 27 2.77 -10.44 -15.14
CA ASN A 27 2.11 -9.69 -16.19
C ASN A 27 0.91 -8.90 -15.66
N LYS A 28 0.50 -7.89 -16.42
CA LYS A 28 -0.70 -7.12 -16.13
C LYS A 28 -1.90 -8.07 -15.95
N ASP A 29 -2.75 -7.78 -14.98
CA ASP A 29 -3.97 -8.52 -14.63
C ASP A 29 -3.74 -9.97 -14.17
N GLN A 30 -2.49 -10.35 -13.90
CA GLN A 30 -2.13 -11.67 -13.40
C GLN A 30 -2.15 -11.69 -11.86
N LYS A 31 -2.71 -12.76 -11.29
CA LYS A 31 -2.64 -13.09 -9.85
C LYS A 31 -1.72 -14.29 -9.67
N ILE A 32 -0.70 -14.15 -8.83
CA ILE A 32 0.29 -15.19 -8.55
C ILE A 32 0.26 -15.53 -7.07
N ALA A 33 0.28 -16.83 -6.75
CA ALA A 33 0.43 -17.33 -5.39
C ALA A 33 1.79 -18.05 -5.24
N LEU A 34 2.53 -17.70 -4.19
CA LEU A 34 3.74 -18.41 -3.78
C LEU A 34 3.37 -19.51 -2.77
N ILE A 35 3.50 -20.76 -3.18
CA ILE A 35 3.16 -21.92 -2.36
C ILE A 35 4.44 -22.66 -2.00
N ALA A 36 4.76 -22.71 -0.71
CA ALA A 36 5.92 -23.44 -0.20
C ALA A 36 5.79 -23.65 1.32
N LYS A 37 6.62 -24.51 1.89
CA LYS A 37 6.67 -24.76 3.35
C LYS A 37 6.98 -23.47 4.12
N ASN A 38 6.62 -23.44 5.41
CA ASN A 38 7.04 -22.34 6.28
C ASN A 38 8.57 -22.33 6.44
N GLY A 39 9.16 -21.15 6.49
CA GLY A 39 10.60 -20.97 6.56
C GLY A 39 11.34 -21.11 5.20
N SER A 40 10.66 -21.36 4.09
CA SER A 40 11.30 -21.52 2.76
C SER A 40 11.61 -20.20 2.03
N GLY A 41 11.51 -19.06 2.70
CA GLY A 41 11.86 -17.77 2.11
C GLY A 41 10.77 -17.07 1.30
N LYS A 42 9.46 -17.46 1.43
CA LYS A 42 8.36 -16.76 0.75
C LYS A 42 8.36 -15.25 1.02
N THR A 43 8.45 -14.86 2.29
CA THR A 43 8.52 -13.45 2.70
C THR A 43 9.78 -12.78 2.17
N SER A 44 10.92 -13.48 2.13
CA SER A 44 12.17 -12.96 1.57
C SER A 44 12.04 -12.65 0.07
N ILE A 45 11.41 -13.53 -0.71
CA ILE A 45 11.13 -13.27 -2.13
C ILE A 45 10.26 -12.02 -2.29
N LEU A 46 9.20 -11.89 -1.49
CA LEU A 46 8.31 -10.71 -1.53
C LEU A 46 9.06 -9.43 -1.14
N ASN A 47 9.91 -9.47 -0.11
CA ASN A 47 10.73 -8.34 0.29
C ASN A 47 11.73 -7.92 -0.81
N ILE A 48 12.37 -8.89 -1.47
CA ILE A 48 13.26 -8.61 -2.60
C ILE A 48 12.50 -7.96 -3.75
N MET A 49 11.31 -8.48 -4.10
CA MET A 49 10.46 -7.90 -5.14
C MET A 49 10.00 -6.49 -4.80
N ALA A 50 9.75 -6.20 -3.52
CA ALA A 50 9.37 -4.88 -3.03
C ALA A 50 10.55 -3.90 -2.88
N GLY A 51 11.79 -4.37 -3.09
CA GLY A 51 13.00 -3.56 -2.88
C GLY A 51 13.35 -3.32 -1.41
N LYS A 52 12.76 -4.10 -0.48
CA LYS A 52 13.04 -4.02 0.96
C LYS A 52 14.24 -4.90 1.38
N ASP A 53 14.63 -5.85 0.54
CA ASP A 53 15.79 -6.73 0.72
C ASP A 53 16.48 -6.94 -0.63
N THR A 54 17.69 -7.51 -0.60
CA THR A 54 18.50 -7.81 -1.79
C THR A 54 18.71 -9.32 -1.94
N SER A 55 18.70 -9.81 -3.17
CA SER A 55 19.14 -11.17 -3.49
C SER A 55 20.67 -11.27 -3.48
N GLU A 56 21.21 -12.45 -3.23
CA GLU A 56 22.65 -12.74 -3.34
C GLU A 56 23.09 -12.84 -4.80
N THR A 57 22.23 -13.41 -5.64
CA THR A 57 22.43 -13.52 -7.07
C THR A 57 21.20 -13.08 -7.81
N GLY A 58 21.32 -12.83 -9.11
CA GLY A 58 20.21 -12.45 -9.98
C GLY A 58 19.73 -11.01 -9.73
N GLN A 59 18.59 -10.70 -10.30
CA GLN A 59 18.02 -9.34 -10.22
C GLN A 59 16.50 -9.35 -10.32
N VAL A 60 15.90 -8.27 -9.80
CA VAL A 60 14.48 -7.97 -9.99
C VAL A 60 14.37 -6.68 -10.81
N THR A 61 13.69 -6.76 -11.94
CA THR A 61 13.47 -5.63 -12.83
C THR A 61 12.00 -5.28 -12.86
N THR A 62 11.68 -4.04 -12.58
CA THR A 62 10.33 -3.49 -12.66
C THR A 62 10.18 -2.56 -13.85
N ARG A 63 9.02 -2.60 -14.48
CA ARG A 63 8.71 -1.66 -15.56
C ARG A 63 8.70 -0.23 -15.03
N LYS A 64 9.30 0.70 -15.78
CA LYS A 64 9.32 2.12 -15.44
C LYS A 64 7.89 2.68 -15.28
N GLY A 65 7.68 3.44 -14.22
CA GLY A 65 6.40 4.07 -13.91
C GLY A 65 5.39 3.19 -13.16
N ILE A 66 5.80 1.98 -12.70
CA ILE A 66 4.96 1.14 -11.83
C ILE A 66 5.22 1.50 -10.37
N LYS A 67 4.13 1.60 -9.62
CA LYS A 67 4.16 1.70 -8.16
C LYS A 67 3.92 0.31 -7.57
N ILE A 68 4.83 -0.14 -6.71
CA ILE A 68 4.69 -1.39 -5.96
C ILE A 68 4.19 -1.04 -4.56
N SER A 69 3.09 -1.68 -4.14
CA SER A 69 2.62 -1.63 -2.76
C SER A 69 2.83 -2.98 -2.10
N PHE A 70 3.30 -2.98 -0.88
CA PHE A 70 3.58 -4.18 -0.09
C PHE A 70 2.76 -4.14 1.19
N LEU A 71 1.89 -5.14 1.38
CA LEU A 71 1.15 -5.32 2.63
C LEU A 71 1.93 -6.32 3.51
N GLU A 72 2.35 -5.87 4.67
CA GLU A 72 3.02 -6.70 5.67
C GLU A 72 2.00 -7.62 6.38
N GLN A 73 2.47 -8.76 6.87
CA GLN A 73 1.64 -9.70 7.61
C GLN A 73 1.15 -9.09 8.94
N GLU A 74 2.01 -8.29 9.58
CA GLU A 74 1.71 -7.50 10.77
C GLU A 74 2.16 -6.07 10.50
N PRO A 75 1.28 -5.22 9.93
CA PRO A 75 1.61 -3.82 9.66
C PRO A 75 1.81 -3.06 10.97
N ASP A 76 2.88 -2.28 11.04
CA ASP A 76 3.15 -1.39 12.19
C ASP A 76 2.26 -0.16 12.09
N LEU A 77 1.10 -0.24 12.73
CA LEU A 77 0.14 0.84 12.81
C LEU A 77 0.18 1.49 14.20
N ASN A 78 0.05 2.81 14.25
CA ASN A 78 -0.02 3.52 15.54
C ASN A 78 -1.36 3.19 16.25
N PRO A 79 -1.34 2.48 17.40
CA PRO A 79 -2.57 2.04 18.07
C PRO A 79 -3.41 3.18 18.65
N ASN A 80 -2.84 4.38 18.79
CA ASN A 80 -3.52 5.54 19.36
C ASN A 80 -4.31 6.35 18.33
N LEU A 81 -4.02 6.17 17.05
CA LEU A 81 -4.75 6.83 15.96
C LEU A 81 -6.09 6.15 15.70
N THR A 82 -7.03 6.90 15.17
CA THR A 82 -8.25 6.36 14.59
C THR A 82 -7.97 5.72 13.24
N ILE A 83 -8.92 4.95 12.72
CA ILE A 83 -8.82 4.39 11.37
C ILE A 83 -8.67 5.51 10.34
N GLU A 84 -9.46 6.56 10.47
CA GLU A 84 -9.42 7.73 9.60
C GLU A 84 -8.06 8.43 9.65
N GLU A 85 -7.58 8.76 10.84
CA GLU A 85 -6.25 9.36 11.02
C GLU A 85 -5.14 8.50 10.44
N THR A 86 -5.23 7.17 10.55
CA THR A 86 -4.25 6.22 9.99
C THR A 86 -4.26 6.27 8.46
N ILE A 87 -5.44 6.34 7.84
CA ILE A 87 -5.58 6.45 6.39
C ILE A 87 -4.98 7.78 5.90
N PHE A 88 -5.32 8.88 6.57
CA PHE A 88 -4.83 10.23 6.21
C PHE A 88 -3.37 10.48 6.60
N ALA A 89 -2.79 9.70 7.51
CA ALA A 89 -1.35 9.76 7.83
C ALA A 89 -0.47 9.18 6.71
N THR A 90 -1.08 8.53 5.71
CA THR A 90 -0.34 8.00 4.56
C THR A 90 0.16 9.16 3.69
N ASP A 91 1.41 9.07 3.21
CA ASP A 91 2.05 10.07 2.35
C ASP A 91 1.44 10.05 0.92
N SER A 92 0.21 10.52 0.83
CA SER A 92 -0.59 10.58 -0.41
C SER A 92 -1.09 11.99 -0.66
N VAL A 93 -0.66 12.58 -1.77
CA VAL A 93 -1.11 13.92 -2.20
C VAL A 93 -2.63 13.99 -2.30
N ILE A 94 -3.29 12.94 -2.80
CA ILE A 94 -4.75 12.92 -2.96
C ILE A 94 -5.45 12.96 -1.60
N LEU A 95 -4.99 12.18 -0.61
CA LEU A 95 -5.55 12.18 0.73
C LEU A 95 -5.34 13.53 1.44
N THR A 96 -4.18 14.15 1.25
CA THR A 96 -3.91 15.50 1.77
C THR A 96 -4.91 16.52 1.19
N VAL A 97 -5.19 16.43 -0.10
CA VAL A 97 -6.15 17.31 -0.79
C VAL A 97 -7.57 17.09 -0.26
N ILE A 98 -8.01 15.84 -0.07
CA ILE A 98 -9.33 15.50 0.47
C ILE A 98 -9.46 16.04 1.90
N SER A 99 -8.48 15.80 2.77
CA SER A 99 -8.50 16.30 4.15
C SER A 99 -8.54 17.84 4.22
N ALA A 100 -7.82 18.50 3.31
CA ALA A 100 -7.87 19.97 3.24
C ALA A 100 -9.25 20.48 2.83
N TYR A 101 -9.92 19.79 1.90
CA TYR A 101 -11.26 20.12 1.48
C TYR A 101 -12.30 19.89 2.59
N GLU A 102 -12.27 18.74 3.27
CA GLU A 102 -13.16 18.43 4.40
C GLU A 102 -13.05 19.49 5.50
N LYS A 103 -11.83 19.90 5.87
CA LYS A 103 -11.59 20.98 6.84
C LYS A 103 -12.13 22.35 6.36
N ALA A 104 -12.00 22.63 5.06
CA ALA A 104 -12.52 23.89 4.51
C ALA A 104 -14.06 23.94 4.50
N VAL A 105 -14.73 22.81 4.30
CA VAL A 105 -16.19 22.67 4.40
C VAL A 105 -16.69 22.92 5.82
N GLU A 106 -15.93 22.51 6.84
CA GLU A 106 -16.27 22.75 8.25
C GLU A 106 -16.17 24.23 8.65
N ASN A 107 -15.41 25.03 7.90
CA ASN A 107 -15.23 26.46 8.15
C ASN A 107 -15.66 27.32 6.94
N PRO A 108 -16.96 27.42 6.67
CA PRO A 108 -17.49 28.06 5.45
C PRO A 108 -17.27 29.60 5.41
N GLU A 109 -16.83 30.22 6.49
CA GLU A 109 -16.52 31.64 6.54
C GLU A 109 -15.21 32.00 5.81
N ASP A 110 -14.28 31.06 5.69
CA ASP A 110 -13.02 31.22 4.94
C ASP A 110 -13.21 30.81 3.48
N THR A 111 -13.82 31.71 2.72
CA THR A 111 -14.11 31.50 1.29
C THR A 111 -12.85 31.27 0.47
N ASP A 112 -11.73 31.90 0.81
CA ASP A 112 -10.48 31.75 0.08
C ASP A 112 -9.87 30.36 0.28
N GLN A 113 -9.93 29.83 1.49
CA GLN A 113 -9.47 28.47 1.79
C GLN A 113 -10.35 27.43 1.10
N TYR A 114 -11.67 27.62 1.14
CA TYR A 114 -12.60 26.74 0.44
C TYR A 114 -12.34 26.69 -1.06
N GLN A 115 -12.19 27.86 -1.70
CA GLN A 115 -11.93 27.95 -3.15
C GLN A 115 -10.65 27.19 -3.53
N LYS A 116 -9.55 27.41 -2.79
CA LYS A 116 -8.27 26.72 -3.03
C LYS A 116 -8.37 25.21 -2.86
N ALA A 117 -9.07 24.76 -1.84
CA ALA A 117 -9.27 23.35 -1.57
C ALA A 117 -10.14 22.70 -2.67
N PHE A 118 -11.21 23.37 -3.10
CA PHE A 118 -12.05 22.91 -4.20
C PHE A 118 -11.26 22.77 -5.51
N GLU A 119 -10.48 23.77 -5.88
CA GLU A 119 -9.63 23.74 -7.08
C GLU A 119 -8.56 22.62 -7.01
N ALA A 120 -8.06 22.30 -5.81
CA ALA A 120 -7.14 21.19 -5.61
C ALA A 120 -7.85 19.84 -5.82
N MET A 121 -9.09 19.68 -5.33
CA MET A 121 -9.92 18.48 -5.57
C MET A 121 -10.12 18.23 -7.06
N GLU A 122 -10.46 19.26 -7.83
CA GLU A 122 -10.61 19.19 -9.29
C GLU A 122 -9.31 18.82 -9.98
N ARG A 123 -8.21 19.51 -9.65
CA ARG A 123 -6.88 19.32 -10.27
C ARG A 123 -6.36 17.90 -10.10
N HIS A 124 -6.63 17.27 -8.96
CA HIS A 124 -6.15 15.93 -8.62
C HIS A 124 -7.18 14.82 -8.88
N ASN A 125 -8.37 15.13 -9.46
CA ASN A 125 -9.51 14.22 -9.61
C ASN A 125 -9.85 13.50 -8.29
N ALA A 126 -9.80 14.23 -7.19
CA ALA A 126 -9.90 13.66 -5.86
C ALA A 126 -11.33 13.24 -5.47
N TRP A 127 -12.36 13.77 -6.16
CA TRP A 127 -13.77 13.38 -5.96
C TRP A 127 -14.02 11.89 -6.19
N ASP A 128 -13.49 11.36 -7.28
CA ASP A 128 -13.63 9.94 -7.61
C ASP A 128 -12.88 9.06 -6.60
N PHE A 129 -11.71 9.52 -6.15
CA PHE A 129 -10.91 8.82 -5.17
C PHE A 129 -11.60 8.75 -3.81
N GLU A 130 -12.21 9.85 -3.35
CA GLU A 130 -12.97 9.88 -2.10
C GLU A 130 -14.11 8.85 -2.12
N THR A 131 -14.86 8.80 -3.21
CA THR A 131 -15.91 7.80 -3.38
C THR A 131 -15.37 6.37 -3.36
N GLN A 132 -14.26 6.13 -4.06
CA GLN A 132 -13.65 4.80 -4.14
C GLN A 132 -13.13 4.32 -2.79
N TYR A 133 -12.39 5.14 -2.04
CA TYR A 133 -11.87 4.68 -0.75
C TYR A 133 -12.99 4.43 0.27
N LYS A 134 -14.03 5.25 0.30
CA LYS A 134 -15.21 5.01 1.15
C LYS A 134 -15.93 3.70 0.79
N GLN A 135 -16.03 3.37 -0.51
CA GLN A 135 -16.56 2.09 -0.96
C GLN A 135 -15.68 0.91 -0.50
N ILE A 136 -14.35 1.03 -0.59
CA ILE A 136 -13.44 -0.02 -0.12
C ILE A 136 -13.59 -0.24 1.38
N LEU A 137 -13.63 0.82 2.18
CA LEU A 137 -13.83 0.72 3.64
C LEU A 137 -15.16 0.05 3.99
N PHE A 138 -16.21 0.40 3.27
CA PHE A 138 -17.53 -0.24 3.42
C PHE A 138 -17.48 -1.74 3.12
N GLN A 139 -16.80 -2.14 2.02
CA GLN A 139 -16.61 -3.55 1.65
C GLN A 139 -15.79 -4.32 2.70
N LEU A 140 -14.83 -3.66 3.34
CA LEU A 140 -14.03 -4.21 4.43
C LEU A 140 -14.77 -4.19 5.78
N GLN A 141 -16.03 -3.75 5.80
CA GLN A 141 -16.85 -3.60 7.01
C GLN A 141 -16.27 -2.64 8.06
N LEU A 142 -15.44 -1.70 7.63
CA LEU A 142 -14.87 -0.64 8.44
C LEU A 142 -15.79 0.60 8.38
N SER A 143 -16.89 0.57 9.14
CA SER A 143 -17.89 1.65 9.14
C SER A 143 -17.66 2.70 10.24
N LYS A 144 -16.89 2.35 11.29
CA LYS A 144 -16.59 3.25 12.41
C LYS A 144 -15.18 3.78 12.28
N LEU A 145 -15.00 4.80 11.43
CA LEU A 145 -13.68 5.36 11.13
C LEU A 145 -13.07 6.13 12.30
N ASP A 146 -13.88 6.56 13.27
CA ASP A 146 -13.51 7.16 14.55
C ASP A 146 -12.97 6.16 15.58
N ALA A 147 -13.13 4.85 15.32
CA ALA A 147 -12.59 3.81 16.20
C ALA A 147 -11.05 3.82 16.17
N LYS A 148 -10.42 3.61 17.34
CA LYS A 148 -8.95 3.51 17.43
C LYS A 148 -8.45 2.20 16.86
N VAL A 149 -7.28 2.24 16.22
CA VAL A 149 -6.59 1.05 15.71
C VAL A 149 -6.40 -0.02 16.78
N SER A 150 -6.13 0.39 18.03
CA SER A 150 -6.01 -0.53 19.17
C SER A 150 -7.25 -1.37 19.48
N THR A 151 -8.41 -1.00 18.95
CA THR A 151 -9.68 -1.73 19.17
C THR A 151 -9.97 -2.75 18.08
N LEU A 152 -9.16 -2.77 17.03
CA LEU A 152 -9.31 -3.69 15.90
C LEU A 152 -8.72 -5.07 16.23
N SER A 153 -9.30 -6.11 15.68
CA SER A 153 -8.69 -7.45 15.69
C SER A 153 -7.57 -7.55 14.65
N GLY A 154 -6.65 -8.49 14.82
CA GLY A 154 -5.56 -8.70 13.84
C GLY A 154 -6.01 -9.06 12.42
N GLY A 155 -7.29 -9.35 12.21
CA GLY A 155 -7.88 -9.61 10.89
C GLY A 155 -8.60 -8.40 10.26
N GLN A 156 -8.79 -7.34 11.03
CA GLN A 156 -9.37 -6.06 10.58
C GLN A 156 -8.28 -5.06 10.23
#